data_edf61067ecd50358a53ed2b82effe85d
#
_entry.id   edf61067ecd50358a53ed2b82effe85d
#
_cell.length_a   1.000
_cell.length_b   1.000
_cell.length_c   1.000
_cell.angle_alpha   90.00
_cell.angle_beta   90.00
_cell.angle_gamma   90.00
#
_symmetry.space_group_name_H-M   'P 1'
#
loop_
_entity.id
_entity.type
_entity.pdbx_description
1 polymer ?
#
loop_
_entity_poly.entity_id
_entity_poly.type
_entity_poly.pdbx_seq_one_letter_code
_entity_poly.pdbx_strand_id
1 'polypeptide(L)'
;MKPRRAGARIRQGGQSLVEFVIVAPVLLFFCFGLLQYALLFQARATLDSATLEAAREGAVNHAELDAMQRGLARGLSPLYAYEANAAGASAALARADQAVRDRARIAIINPTRAQLDDFGQTRYDAQSRSTVREIPNELLRYRKTNIGRESGTNIQDANLLKIRVHYCHEMVVPFVNRVVYYAINGIGAVGLDGLTATEPADANHDPYGAPVKPDFLCRRKLEDGRVTGRWPIALESEVVVRMQSAYRGASGQDMER
;
A
#
# COMPACT_ATOMS: atom_id res chain seq x y z
N MET A 1 45.59 68.38 -25.50
CA MET A 1 44.96 67.76 -24.30
C MET A 1 43.51 67.40 -24.66
N LYS A 2 43.19 66.08 -24.75
CA LYS A 2 41.83 65.60 -25.01
C LYS A 2 41.17 65.24 -23.69
N PRO A 3 39.95 65.69 -23.35
CA PRO A 3 39.28 65.30 -22.13
C PRO A 3 38.83 63.82 -22.19
N ARG A 4 39.20 63.02 -21.17
CA ARG A 4 38.73 61.66 -20.95
C ARG A 4 37.25 61.77 -20.53
N ARG A 5 36.34 61.22 -21.36
CA ARG A 5 34.96 60.99 -20.96
C ARG A 5 34.91 59.94 -19.86
N ALA A 6 34.53 60.32 -18.66
CA ALA A 6 34.20 59.40 -17.58
C ALA A 6 32.93 58.62 -17.99
N GLY A 7 33.08 57.31 -18.25
CA GLY A 7 31.95 56.44 -18.51
C GLY A 7 31.11 56.32 -17.23
N ALA A 8 29.83 56.75 -17.28
CA ALA A 8 28.87 56.52 -16.22
C ALA A 8 28.67 55.03 -16.03
N ARG A 9 29.14 54.51 -14.88
CA ARG A 9 28.80 53.16 -14.43
C ARG A 9 27.32 53.14 -14.10
N ILE A 10 26.50 52.55 -15.01
CA ILE A 10 25.10 52.23 -14.72
C ILE A 10 25.12 51.22 -13.60
N ARG A 11 24.66 51.61 -12.43
CA ARG A 11 24.41 50.74 -11.27
C ARG A 11 23.27 49.77 -11.62
N GLN A 12 23.57 48.54 -12.03
CA GLN A 12 22.62 47.44 -12.26
C GLN A 12 22.21 46.78 -10.95
N GLY A 13 21.83 47.55 -9.93
CA GLY A 13 21.54 47.01 -8.58
C GLY A 13 20.14 46.44 -8.40
N GLY A 14 19.22 46.57 -9.36
CA GLY A 14 17.84 46.09 -9.23
C GLY A 14 17.49 44.84 -10.04
N GLN A 15 18.26 44.50 -11.08
CA GLN A 15 17.93 43.45 -12.00
C GLN A 15 18.06 42.04 -11.33
N SER A 16 19.11 41.82 -10.52
CA SER A 16 19.34 40.53 -9.87
C SER A 16 18.25 40.21 -8.81
N LEU A 17 17.64 41.20 -8.20
CA LEU A 17 16.57 40.99 -7.24
C LEU A 17 15.28 40.51 -7.93
N VAL A 18 14.95 41.09 -9.10
CA VAL A 18 13.79 40.66 -9.90
C VAL A 18 13.96 39.25 -10.42
N GLU A 19 15.18 38.89 -10.91
CA GLU A 19 15.51 37.58 -11.38
C GLU A 19 15.39 36.56 -10.23
N PHE A 20 15.89 36.90 -9.02
CA PHE A 20 15.77 36.03 -7.86
C PHE A 20 14.30 35.80 -7.44
N VAL A 21 13.46 36.85 -7.44
CA VAL A 21 12.04 36.74 -7.07
C VAL A 21 11.26 35.81 -8.02
N ILE A 22 11.68 35.73 -9.30
CA ILE A 22 11.07 34.82 -10.27
C ILE A 22 11.61 33.40 -10.14
N VAL A 23 12.92 33.22 -9.95
CA VAL A 23 13.57 31.91 -9.93
C VAL A 23 13.38 31.18 -8.60
N ALA A 24 13.40 31.91 -7.47
CA ALA A 24 13.33 31.29 -6.15
C ALA A 24 12.03 30.48 -5.91
N PRO A 25 10.81 30.93 -6.25
CA PRO A 25 9.60 30.15 -6.09
C PRO A 25 9.61 28.85 -6.91
N VAL A 26 10.13 28.91 -8.15
CA VAL A 26 10.23 27.75 -9.03
C VAL A 26 11.20 26.73 -8.44
N LEU A 27 12.36 27.18 -7.99
CA LEU A 27 13.36 26.32 -7.36
C LEU A 27 12.83 25.68 -6.09
N LEU A 28 12.16 26.46 -5.22
CA LEU A 28 11.53 25.95 -3.99
C LEU A 28 10.46 24.90 -4.30
N PHE A 29 9.64 25.12 -5.34
CA PHE A 29 8.65 24.14 -5.77
C PHE A 29 9.29 22.83 -6.18
N PHE A 30 10.39 22.85 -6.92
CA PHE A 30 11.15 21.66 -7.27
C PHE A 30 11.76 20.98 -6.04
N CYS A 31 12.34 21.74 -5.12
CA CYS A 31 12.88 21.17 -3.87
C CYS A 31 11.80 20.47 -3.04
N PHE A 32 10.62 21.08 -2.89
CA PHE A 32 9.50 20.47 -2.21
C PHE A 32 8.95 19.24 -2.96
N GLY A 33 8.99 19.28 -4.31
CA GLY A 33 8.65 18.14 -5.16
C GLY A 33 9.55 16.93 -4.90
N LEU A 34 10.85 17.16 -4.88
CA LEU A 34 11.85 16.11 -4.57
C LEU A 34 11.66 15.56 -3.15
N LEU A 35 11.40 16.43 -2.18
CA LEU A 35 11.14 16.01 -0.81
C LEU A 35 9.86 15.14 -0.73
N GLN A 36 8.77 15.58 -1.37
CA GLN A 36 7.53 14.79 -1.41
C GLN A 36 7.73 13.44 -2.08
N TYR A 37 8.48 13.41 -3.18
CA TYR A 37 8.82 12.16 -3.87
C TYR A 37 9.63 11.21 -2.98
N ALA A 38 10.64 11.71 -2.27
CA ALA A 38 11.44 10.91 -1.34
C ALA A 38 10.58 10.31 -0.20
N LEU A 39 9.65 11.11 0.36
CA LEU A 39 8.71 10.64 1.38
C LEU A 39 7.75 9.57 0.84
N LEU A 40 7.25 9.73 -0.39
CA LEU A 40 6.41 8.73 -1.03
C LEU A 40 7.18 7.43 -1.30
N PHE A 41 8.41 7.53 -1.78
CA PHE A 41 9.27 6.37 -2.00
C PHE A 41 9.54 5.62 -0.69
N GLN A 42 9.85 6.34 0.40
CA GLN A 42 9.99 5.76 1.73
C GLN A 42 8.71 5.07 2.20
N ALA A 43 7.56 5.72 2.05
CA ALA A 43 6.27 5.15 2.42
C ALA A 43 5.97 3.87 1.65
N ARG A 44 6.26 3.84 0.33
CA ARG A 44 6.11 2.66 -0.52
C ARG A 44 7.01 1.52 -0.08
N ALA A 45 8.30 1.77 0.11
CA ALA A 45 9.25 0.75 0.55
C ALA A 45 8.90 0.18 1.94
N THR A 46 8.41 1.05 2.85
CA THR A 46 7.92 0.59 4.15
C THR A 46 6.65 -0.24 4.02
N LEU A 47 5.73 0.13 3.14
CA LEU A 47 4.52 -0.66 2.89
C LEU A 47 4.87 -2.05 2.34
N ASP A 48 5.83 -2.15 1.40
CA ASP A 48 6.26 -3.42 0.84
C ASP A 48 6.83 -4.36 1.92
N SER A 49 7.67 -3.84 2.81
CA SER A 49 8.19 -4.62 3.95
C SER A 49 7.10 -4.97 4.97
N ALA A 50 6.16 -4.05 5.24
CA ALA A 50 5.04 -4.27 6.15
C ALA A 50 4.07 -5.32 5.60
N THR A 51 3.82 -5.32 4.29
CA THR A 51 2.99 -6.33 3.62
C THR A 51 3.60 -7.71 3.74
N LEU A 52 4.94 -7.84 3.61
CA LEU A 52 5.64 -9.10 3.84
C LEU A 52 5.50 -9.58 5.29
N GLU A 53 5.59 -8.68 6.26
CA GLU A 53 5.39 -9.04 7.67
C GLU A 53 3.95 -9.48 7.94
N ALA A 54 2.97 -8.78 7.39
CA ALA A 54 1.57 -9.16 7.45
C ALA A 54 1.32 -10.55 6.86
N ALA A 55 1.90 -10.84 5.69
CA ALA A 55 1.77 -12.15 5.06
C ALA A 55 2.41 -13.28 5.87
N ARG A 56 3.57 -13.03 6.49
CA ARG A 56 4.22 -14.01 7.38
C ARG A 56 3.37 -14.31 8.60
N GLU A 57 2.80 -13.29 9.24
CA GLU A 57 1.86 -13.47 10.35
C GLU A 57 0.62 -14.24 9.92
N GLY A 58 0.07 -13.94 8.75
CA GLY A 58 -1.05 -14.70 8.17
C GLY A 58 -0.68 -16.15 7.90
N ALA A 59 0.51 -16.41 7.34
CA ALA A 59 0.96 -17.75 7.02
C ALA A 59 1.09 -18.67 8.24
N VAL A 60 1.37 -18.14 9.41
CA VAL A 60 1.48 -18.88 10.69
C VAL A 60 0.12 -19.01 11.37
N ASN A 61 -0.77 -18.04 11.20
CA ASN A 61 -2.06 -17.92 11.89
C ASN A 61 -3.25 -18.18 10.94
N HIS A 62 -3.24 -19.27 10.17
CA HIS A 62 -4.37 -19.75 9.35
C HIS A 62 -4.93 -18.72 8.35
N ALA A 63 -4.16 -17.69 8.01
CA ALA A 63 -4.55 -16.50 7.23
C ALA A 63 -5.66 -15.66 7.90
N GLU A 64 -5.67 -15.59 9.23
CA GLU A 64 -6.58 -14.74 9.97
C GLU A 64 -6.30 -13.26 9.72
N LEU A 65 -7.35 -12.49 9.44
CA LEU A 65 -7.24 -11.06 9.11
C LEU A 65 -6.63 -10.25 10.25
N ASP A 66 -7.05 -10.52 11.50
CA ASP A 66 -6.53 -9.83 12.68
C ASP A 66 -5.02 -10.04 12.88
N ALA A 67 -4.52 -11.25 12.59
CA ALA A 67 -3.09 -11.52 12.64
C ALA A 67 -2.33 -10.72 11.58
N MET A 68 -2.84 -10.69 10.34
CA MET A 68 -2.25 -9.92 9.25
C MET A 68 -2.29 -8.40 9.53
N GLN A 69 -3.38 -7.89 10.12
CA GLN A 69 -3.48 -6.47 10.50
C GLN A 69 -2.44 -6.11 11.58
N ARG A 70 -2.23 -6.97 12.58
CA ARG A 70 -1.18 -6.76 13.58
C ARG A 70 0.23 -6.78 12.96
N GLY A 71 0.49 -7.70 12.03
CA GLY A 71 1.75 -7.74 11.27
C GLY A 71 1.96 -6.47 10.46
N LEU A 72 0.91 -6.04 9.73
CA LEU A 72 0.94 -4.81 8.95
C LEU A 72 1.21 -3.57 9.83
N ALA A 73 0.55 -3.48 10.99
CA ALA A 73 0.75 -2.37 11.92
C ALA A 73 2.19 -2.31 12.45
N ARG A 74 2.79 -3.47 12.77
CA ARG A 74 4.20 -3.53 13.18
C ARG A 74 5.13 -3.05 12.07
N GLY A 75 4.93 -3.54 10.86
CA GLY A 75 5.74 -3.15 9.71
C GLY A 75 5.60 -1.69 9.30
N LEU A 76 4.40 -1.08 9.51
CA LEU A 76 4.16 0.35 9.24
C LEU A 76 4.58 1.27 10.39
N SER A 77 4.87 0.73 11.59
CA SER A 77 5.20 1.55 12.76
C SER A 77 6.35 2.55 12.54
N PRO A 78 7.40 2.29 11.71
CA PRO A 78 8.45 3.27 11.45
C PRO A 78 7.95 4.57 10.80
N LEU A 79 6.85 4.53 10.05
CA LEU A 79 6.25 5.75 9.46
C LEU A 79 5.63 6.68 10.51
N TYR A 80 5.37 6.17 11.71
CA TYR A 80 4.71 6.86 12.82
C TYR A 80 5.63 7.10 14.03
N ALA A 81 6.92 6.77 13.89
CA ALA A 81 7.91 6.95 14.93
C ALA A 81 8.45 8.39 14.91
N TYR A 82 8.01 9.21 15.87
CA TYR A 82 8.46 10.61 16.01
C TYR A 82 9.49 10.80 17.12
N GLU A 83 9.63 9.83 18.03
CA GLU A 83 10.52 9.88 19.15
C GLU A 83 11.36 8.60 19.24
N ALA A 84 12.67 8.76 19.53
CA ALA A 84 13.62 7.65 19.59
C ALA A 84 13.74 7.08 21.02
N ASN A 85 12.60 6.76 21.66
CA ASN A 85 12.55 6.14 22.98
C ASN A 85 11.47 5.04 23.03
N ALA A 86 11.44 4.25 24.10
CA ALA A 86 10.51 3.14 24.26
C ALA A 86 9.04 3.61 24.26
N ALA A 87 8.73 4.74 24.87
CA ALA A 87 7.39 5.33 24.86
C ALA A 87 6.98 5.76 23.44
N GLY A 88 7.92 6.36 22.69
CA GLY A 88 7.72 6.71 21.29
C GLY A 88 7.47 5.50 20.40
N ALA A 89 8.16 4.39 20.63
CA ALA A 89 7.96 3.15 19.90
C ALA A 89 6.55 2.55 20.15
N SER A 90 6.09 2.50 21.39
CA SER A 90 4.73 2.04 21.72
C SER A 90 3.65 2.95 21.15
N ALA A 91 3.85 4.26 21.20
CA ALA A 91 2.95 5.24 20.60
C ALA A 91 2.93 5.13 19.06
N ALA A 92 4.07 4.86 18.42
CA ALA A 92 4.16 4.62 16.99
C ALA A 92 3.35 3.38 16.58
N LEU A 93 3.48 2.29 17.32
CA LEU A 93 2.72 1.07 17.07
C LEU A 93 1.20 1.30 17.22
N ALA A 94 0.77 2.02 18.26
CA ALA A 94 -0.65 2.34 18.46
C ALA A 94 -1.21 3.22 17.32
N ARG A 95 -0.43 4.21 16.84
CA ARG A 95 -0.82 5.04 15.69
C ARG A 95 -0.87 4.21 14.40
N ALA A 96 0.08 3.30 14.19
CA ALA A 96 0.11 2.41 13.05
C ALA A 96 -1.10 1.45 13.06
N ASP A 97 -1.45 0.87 14.21
CA ASP A 97 -2.61 0.00 14.37
C ASP A 97 -3.91 0.74 14.02
N GLN A 98 -4.08 1.96 14.53
CA GLN A 98 -5.20 2.81 14.16
C GLN A 98 -5.20 3.12 12.65
N ALA A 99 -4.05 3.46 12.08
CA ALA A 99 -3.94 3.77 10.65
C ALA A 99 -4.27 2.56 9.77
N VAL A 100 -3.88 1.34 10.18
CA VAL A 100 -4.24 0.11 9.47
C VAL A 100 -5.75 -0.08 9.48
N ARG A 101 -6.43 0.06 10.61
CA ARG A 101 -7.89 -0.07 10.71
C ARG A 101 -8.65 0.96 9.88
N ASP A 102 -8.15 2.19 9.85
CA ASP A 102 -8.84 3.31 9.20
C ASP A 102 -8.51 3.46 7.71
N ARG A 103 -7.31 3.05 7.27
CA ARG A 103 -6.72 3.44 5.99
C ARG A 103 -6.12 2.29 5.19
N ALA A 104 -6.09 1.07 5.74
CA ALA A 104 -5.60 -0.10 5.03
C ALA A 104 -6.71 -1.09 4.74
N ARG A 105 -6.56 -1.81 3.64
CA ARG A 105 -7.37 -2.95 3.28
C ARG A 105 -6.46 -4.09 2.86
N ILE A 106 -6.66 -5.26 3.45
CA ILE A 106 -5.93 -6.47 3.13
C ILE A 106 -6.89 -7.39 2.38
N ALA A 107 -6.54 -7.75 1.15
CA ALA A 107 -7.26 -8.74 0.36
C ALA A 107 -6.41 -10.00 0.24
N ILE A 108 -7.01 -11.16 0.50
CA ILE A 108 -6.40 -12.46 0.26
C ILE A 108 -6.74 -12.86 -1.18
N ILE A 109 -5.71 -12.92 -2.04
CA ILE A 109 -5.86 -13.30 -3.44
C ILE A 109 -5.76 -14.81 -3.60
N ASN A 110 -4.89 -15.43 -2.83
CA ASN A 110 -4.71 -16.88 -2.75
C ASN A 110 -4.45 -17.26 -1.29
N PRO A 111 -5.05 -18.32 -0.72
CA PRO A 111 -5.98 -19.28 -1.33
C PRO A 111 -7.36 -18.73 -1.62
N THR A 112 -7.99 -19.23 -2.68
CA THR A 112 -9.36 -18.88 -3.08
C THR A 112 -10.41 -19.77 -2.41
N ARG A 113 -11.67 -19.36 -2.48
CA ARG A 113 -12.79 -20.19 -2.00
C ARG A 113 -12.91 -21.49 -2.79
N ALA A 114 -12.73 -21.45 -4.12
CA ALA A 114 -12.71 -22.63 -4.96
C ALA A 114 -11.62 -23.64 -4.55
N GLN A 115 -10.44 -23.14 -4.16
CA GLN A 115 -9.37 -24.01 -3.63
C GLN A 115 -9.75 -24.63 -2.29
N LEU A 116 -10.43 -23.88 -1.41
CA LEU A 116 -10.94 -24.42 -0.15
C LEU A 116 -12.05 -25.46 -0.41
N ASP A 117 -12.83 -25.30 -1.47
CA ASP A 117 -13.86 -26.27 -1.86
C ASP A 117 -13.27 -27.54 -2.45
N ASP A 118 -12.22 -27.44 -3.27
CA ASP A 118 -11.53 -28.58 -3.86
C ASP A 118 -10.66 -29.37 -2.85
N PHE A 119 -9.92 -28.65 -1.98
CA PHE A 119 -8.89 -29.26 -1.13
C PHE A 119 -9.21 -29.23 0.36
N GLY A 120 -10.27 -28.53 0.75
CA GLY A 120 -10.65 -28.36 2.15
C GLY A 120 -11.08 -29.67 2.80
N GLN A 121 -10.47 -29.98 3.93
CA GLN A 121 -10.80 -31.12 4.79
C GLN A 121 -11.39 -30.65 6.10
N THR A 122 -12.39 -31.38 6.57
CA THR A 122 -13.01 -31.11 7.87
C THR A 122 -12.17 -31.74 8.96
N ARG A 123 -11.67 -30.92 9.90
CA ARG A 123 -10.84 -31.37 11.03
C ARG A 123 -11.38 -30.81 12.34
N TYR A 124 -11.31 -31.59 13.40
CA TYR A 124 -11.61 -31.12 14.74
C TYR A 124 -10.43 -30.32 15.29
N ASP A 125 -10.69 -29.08 15.66
CA ASP A 125 -9.70 -28.20 16.29
C ASP A 125 -9.91 -28.24 17.81
N ALA A 126 -8.92 -28.76 18.52
CA ALA A 126 -8.97 -28.89 19.96
C ALA A 126 -8.90 -27.52 20.69
N GLN A 127 -8.35 -26.49 20.04
CA GLN A 127 -8.19 -25.17 20.63
C GLN A 127 -9.52 -24.38 20.63
N SER A 128 -10.21 -24.39 19.49
CA SER A 128 -11.54 -23.77 19.38
C SER A 128 -12.68 -24.69 19.81
N ARG A 129 -12.38 -25.97 20.09
CA ARG A 129 -13.36 -27.05 20.40
C ARG A 129 -14.45 -27.17 19.33
N SER A 130 -14.13 -26.89 18.10
CA SER A 130 -15.06 -26.90 16.98
C SER A 130 -14.48 -27.63 15.78
N THR A 131 -15.35 -27.97 14.85
CA THR A 131 -14.95 -28.56 13.58
C THR A 131 -14.73 -27.46 12.57
N VAL A 132 -13.53 -27.37 12.01
CA VAL A 132 -13.13 -26.38 11.02
C VAL A 132 -12.86 -27.04 9.68
N ARG A 133 -13.14 -26.33 8.60
CA ARG A 133 -12.74 -26.75 7.24
C ARG A 133 -11.45 -26.03 6.88
N GLU A 134 -10.42 -26.78 6.55
CA GLU A 134 -9.10 -26.22 6.28
C GLU A 134 -8.42 -26.91 5.11
N ILE A 135 -7.59 -26.15 4.34
CA ILE A 135 -6.68 -26.73 3.36
C ILE A 135 -5.45 -27.23 4.12
N PRO A 136 -5.19 -28.54 4.13
CA PRO A 136 -4.06 -29.09 4.87
C PRO A 136 -2.74 -28.69 4.22
N ASN A 137 -1.77 -28.26 5.05
CA ASN A 137 -0.42 -27.92 4.59
C ASN A 137 0.63 -28.98 4.98
N GLU A 138 0.22 -30.02 5.67
CA GLU A 138 1.10 -31.10 6.11
C GLU A 138 1.50 -32.00 4.95
N LEU A 139 2.77 -32.43 4.95
CA LEU A 139 3.29 -33.39 3.99
C LEU A 139 3.02 -33.03 2.51
N LEU A 140 2.98 -31.75 2.17
CA LEU A 140 2.66 -31.27 0.82
C LEU A 140 3.50 -31.90 -0.27
N ARG A 141 4.77 -32.24 0.03
CA ARG A 141 5.68 -32.92 -0.91
C ARG A 141 5.20 -34.29 -1.35
N TYR A 142 4.45 -34.98 -0.49
CA TYR A 142 3.97 -36.32 -0.73
C TYR A 142 2.50 -36.37 -1.17
N ARG A 143 1.82 -35.24 -1.20
CA ARG A 143 0.45 -35.17 -1.68
C ARG A 143 0.41 -35.20 -3.20
N LYS A 144 -0.65 -35.83 -3.73
CA LYS A 144 -0.88 -35.88 -5.18
C LYS A 144 -1.07 -34.45 -5.72
N THR A 145 -0.45 -34.17 -6.86
CA THR A 145 -0.53 -32.87 -7.57
C THR A 145 -1.73 -32.80 -8.52
N ASN A 146 -2.83 -33.47 -8.17
CA ASN A 146 -4.04 -33.44 -8.99
C ASN A 146 -4.57 -32.01 -9.01
N ILE A 147 -5.02 -31.59 -10.19
CA ILE A 147 -5.64 -30.29 -10.38
C ILE A 147 -7.06 -30.33 -9.82
N GLY A 148 -7.41 -29.35 -8.98
CA GLY A 148 -8.75 -29.15 -8.46
C GLY A 148 -9.74 -28.86 -9.57
N ARG A 149 -10.95 -29.33 -9.42
CA ARG A 149 -11.98 -29.25 -10.48
C ARG A 149 -12.52 -27.83 -10.63
N GLU A 150 -12.68 -27.12 -9.51
CA GLU A 150 -13.26 -25.77 -9.50
C GLU A 150 -12.17 -24.70 -9.57
N SER A 151 -11.05 -24.94 -8.89
CA SER A 151 -9.95 -23.96 -8.80
C SER A 151 -8.96 -24.01 -9.96
N GLY A 152 -8.88 -25.13 -10.68
CA GLY A 152 -7.90 -25.31 -11.77
C GLY A 152 -6.43 -25.33 -11.30
N THR A 153 -6.18 -25.42 -9.98
CA THR A 153 -4.85 -25.40 -9.37
C THR A 153 -4.58 -26.68 -8.60
N ASN A 154 -3.34 -26.91 -8.17
CA ASN A 154 -2.99 -28.04 -7.33
C ASN A 154 -2.93 -27.62 -5.84
N ILE A 155 -2.84 -28.60 -4.94
CA ILE A 155 -2.80 -28.35 -3.49
C ILE A 155 -1.53 -27.63 -3.04
N GLN A 156 -0.41 -27.75 -3.76
CA GLN A 156 0.82 -27.02 -3.42
C GLN A 156 0.66 -25.53 -3.69
N ASP A 157 0.04 -25.16 -4.81
CA ASP A 157 -0.25 -23.78 -5.16
C ASP A 157 -1.35 -23.19 -4.25
N ALA A 158 -2.34 -24.00 -3.85
CA ALA A 158 -3.34 -23.63 -2.87
C ALA A 158 -2.76 -23.37 -1.45
N ASN A 159 -1.51 -23.76 -1.20
CA ASN A 159 -0.79 -23.49 0.05
C ASN A 159 0.20 -22.30 -0.06
N LEU A 160 0.05 -21.46 -1.08
CA LEU A 160 0.70 -20.17 -1.18
C LEU A 160 -0.28 -19.10 -0.72
N LEU A 161 0.11 -18.31 0.26
CA LEU A 161 -0.67 -17.13 0.67
C LEU A 161 -0.22 -15.93 -0.15
N LYS A 162 -1.09 -15.44 -1.03
CA LYS A 162 -0.92 -14.18 -1.75
C LYS A 162 -1.86 -13.15 -1.17
N ILE A 163 -1.32 -12.06 -0.65
CA ILE A 163 -2.11 -10.94 -0.16
C ILE A 163 -1.80 -9.67 -0.94
N ARG A 164 -2.80 -8.82 -1.05
CA ARG A 164 -2.71 -7.47 -1.58
C ARG A 164 -3.13 -6.49 -0.49
N VAL A 165 -2.32 -5.48 -0.26
CA VAL A 165 -2.60 -4.43 0.70
C VAL A 165 -2.78 -3.12 -0.03
N HIS A 166 -3.96 -2.52 0.12
CA HIS A 166 -4.23 -1.14 -0.29
C HIS A 166 -4.09 -0.25 0.95
N TYR A 167 -3.27 0.76 0.84
CA TYR A 167 -3.01 1.69 1.94
C TYR A 167 -3.16 3.14 1.47
N CYS A 168 -3.99 3.91 2.18
CA CYS A 168 -4.16 5.33 1.91
C CYS A 168 -3.14 6.14 2.71
N HIS A 169 -2.09 6.61 2.01
CA HIS A 169 -1.04 7.43 2.58
C HIS A 169 -1.38 8.92 2.48
N GLU A 170 -1.08 9.69 3.52
CA GLU A 170 -1.27 11.14 3.54
C GLU A 170 0.02 11.85 3.14
N MET A 171 -0.05 12.62 2.07
CA MET A 171 1.04 13.49 1.66
C MET A 171 1.08 14.75 2.53
N VAL A 172 2.27 15.09 3.04
CA VAL A 172 2.44 16.14 4.06
C VAL A 172 3.08 17.41 3.54
N VAL A 173 3.79 17.39 2.40
CA VAL A 173 4.49 18.59 1.88
C VAL A 173 3.47 19.56 1.29
N PRO A 174 3.35 20.77 1.86
CA PRO A 174 2.33 21.74 1.43
C PRO A 174 2.55 22.15 -0.03
N PHE A 175 1.48 22.57 -0.69
CA PHE A 175 1.37 22.95 -2.10
C PHE A 175 1.61 21.79 -3.07
N VAL A 176 2.72 21.06 -2.95
CA VAL A 176 3.07 19.94 -3.83
C VAL A 176 2.11 18.78 -3.68
N ASN A 177 1.71 18.44 -2.47
CA ASN A 177 0.75 17.36 -2.20
C ASN A 177 -0.57 17.56 -2.96
N ARG A 178 -1.05 18.81 -3.02
CA ARG A 178 -2.25 19.16 -3.78
C ARG A 178 -2.04 19.01 -5.29
N VAL A 179 -0.90 19.48 -5.79
CA VAL A 179 -0.55 19.37 -7.22
C VAL A 179 -0.45 17.90 -7.63
N VAL A 180 0.26 17.08 -6.84
CA VAL A 180 0.40 15.64 -7.07
C VAL A 180 -0.96 14.94 -7.03
N TYR A 181 -1.80 15.27 -6.05
CA TYR A 181 -3.14 14.70 -5.96
C TYR A 181 -3.97 14.99 -7.22
N TYR A 182 -4.04 16.24 -7.66
CA TYR A 182 -4.81 16.61 -8.86
C TYR A 182 -4.18 16.08 -10.14
N ALA A 183 -2.86 15.96 -10.22
CA ALA A 183 -2.20 15.37 -11.38
C ALA A 183 -2.57 13.89 -11.54
N ILE A 184 -2.54 13.12 -10.46
CA ILE A 184 -2.86 11.69 -10.48
C ILE A 184 -4.36 11.45 -10.72
N ASN A 185 -5.22 12.14 -9.97
CA ASN A 185 -6.67 11.93 -10.08
C ASN A 185 -7.30 12.69 -11.24
N GLY A 186 -6.73 13.83 -11.67
CA GLY A 186 -7.18 14.60 -12.81
C GLY A 186 -6.89 13.92 -14.15
N ILE A 187 -5.74 13.25 -14.27
CA ILE A 187 -5.40 12.47 -15.47
C ILE A 187 -6.38 11.31 -15.65
N GLY A 188 -6.74 10.61 -14.58
CA GLY A 188 -7.77 9.56 -14.63
C GLY A 188 -9.17 10.06 -14.95
N ALA A 189 -9.50 11.31 -14.55
CA ALA A 189 -10.82 11.90 -14.83
C ALA A 189 -10.97 12.40 -16.28
N VAL A 190 -9.87 12.70 -16.96
CA VAL A 190 -9.86 13.21 -18.35
C VAL A 190 -9.87 12.07 -19.39
N GLY A 191 -9.92 10.81 -18.95
CA GLY A 191 -10.00 9.66 -19.85
C GLY A 191 -8.73 9.39 -20.64
N LEU A 192 -7.59 9.83 -20.15
CA LEU A 192 -6.27 9.41 -20.64
C LEU A 192 -5.91 8.01 -20.08
N ASP A 193 -6.85 7.08 -20.17
CA ASP A 193 -6.72 5.70 -19.70
C ASP A 193 -5.55 4.94 -20.35
N GLY A 194 -4.95 5.51 -21.39
CA GLY A 194 -3.74 4.97 -22.03
C GLY A 194 -2.42 5.30 -21.30
N LEU A 195 -2.44 6.16 -20.27
CA LEU A 195 -1.27 6.51 -19.45
C LEU A 195 -1.33 5.94 -18.02
N THR A 196 -2.49 5.58 -17.54
CA THR A 196 -2.59 4.68 -16.40
C THR A 196 -2.29 3.31 -16.96
N ALA A 197 -1.19 2.70 -16.52
CA ALA A 197 -0.95 1.29 -16.75
C ALA A 197 -2.14 0.53 -16.15
N THR A 198 -3.16 0.32 -16.96
CA THR A 198 -4.14 -0.72 -16.73
C THR A 198 -3.31 -1.99 -16.82
N GLU A 199 -2.95 -2.56 -15.68
CA GLU A 199 -2.43 -3.92 -15.69
C GLU A 199 -3.43 -4.71 -16.51
N PRO A 200 -2.99 -5.39 -17.58
CA PRO A 200 -3.88 -6.24 -18.34
C PRO A 200 -4.52 -7.15 -17.31
N ALA A 201 -5.87 -7.21 -17.29
CA ALA A 201 -6.59 -8.14 -16.47
C ALA A 201 -5.88 -9.47 -16.63
N ASP A 202 -5.17 -9.89 -15.59
CA ASP A 202 -4.32 -11.07 -15.67
C ASP A 202 -5.25 -12.20 -16.09
N ALA A 203 -5.06 -12.73 -17.29
CA ALA A 203 -5.89 -13.78 -17.87
C ALA A 203 -5.87 -15.06 -17.01
N ASN A 204 -5.02 -15.09 -16.01
CA ASN A 204 -4.89 -16.08 -14.96
C ASN A 204 -5.78 -15.80 -13.75
N HIS A 205 -7.08 -15.57 -14.00
CA HIS A 205 -8.11 -15.69 -12.97
C HIS A 205 -7.65 -15.23 -11.57
N ASP A 206 -7.35 -13.96 -11.41
CA ASP A 206 -7.53 -13.32 -10.12
C ASP A 206 -9.06 -13.16 -9.94
N PRO A 207 -9.76 -14.02 -9.20
CA PRO A 207 -11.20 -13.91 -9.01
C PRO A 207 -11.57 -12.64 -8.24
N TYR A 208 -10.58 -11.95 -7.68
CA TYR A 208 -10.67 -10.66 -7.02
C TYR A 208 -10.08 -9.54 -7.87
N GLY A 209 -9.65 -9.85 -9.10
CA GLY A 209 -9.00 -8.95 -10.05
C GLY A 209 -9.88 -7.91 -10.71
N ALA A 210 -11.14 -7.77 -10.29
CA ALA A 210 -11.80 -6.49 -10.50
C ALA A 210 -10.98 -5.46 -9.71
N PRO A 211 -10.29 -4.50 -10.35
CA PRO A 211 -9.63 -3.46 -9.61
C PRO A 211 -10.72 -2.74 -8.82
N VAL A 212 -10.82 -3.05 -7.54
CA VAL A 212 -11.43 -2.10 -6.60
C VAL A 212 -10.59 -0.86 -6.83
N LYS A 213 -11.17 0.11 -7.55
CA LYS A 213 -10.45 1.34 -7.91
C LYS A 213 -9.78 1.78 -6.62
N PRO A 214 -8.44 1.78 -6.52
CA PRO A 214 -7.72 2.01 -5.26
C PRO A 214 -8.12 3.34 -4.62
N ASP A 215 -8.70 4.18 -5.41
CA ASP A 215 -9.25 5.48 -5.14
C ASP A 215 -10.46 5.50 -4.17
N PHE A 216 -11.21 4.39 -4.02
CA PHE A 216 -12.42 4.45 -3.19
C PHE A 216 -12.13 4.62 -1.69
N LEU A 217 -11.11 3.95 -1.17
CA LEU A 217 -10.68 4.10 0.22
C LEU A 217 -10.12 5.50 0.48
N CYS A 218 -9.34 6.03 -0.47
CA CYS A 218 -8.74 7.34 -0.34
C CYS A 218 -9.73 8.48 -0.59
N ARG A 219 -10.79 8.29 -1.39
CA ARG A 219 -11.85 9.29 -1.56
C ARG A 219 -12.58 9.61 -0.27
N ARG A 220 -12.85 8.62 0.57
CA ARG A 220 -13.47 8.87 1.88
C ARG A 220 -12.61 9.74 2.80
N LYS A 221 -11.27 9.71 2.61
CA LYS A 221 -10.30 10.52 3.36
C LYS A 221 -10.02 11.88 2.72
N LEU A 222 -10.59 12.16 1.55
CA LEU A 222 -10.38 13.44 0.86
C LEU A 222 -10.98 14.62 1.62
N GLU A 223 -12.13 14.45 2.26
CA GLU A 223 -12.77 15.49 3.05
C GLU A 223 -11.89 15.87 4.25
N ASP A 224 -11.35 14.87 4.95
CA ASP A 224 -10.37 15.08 6.01
C ASP A 224 -9.12 15.80 5.49
N GLY A 225 -8.63 15.45 4.30
CA GLY A 225 -7.48 16.05 3.64
C GLY A 225 -7.68 17.53 3.28
N ARG A 226 -8.89 17.92 2.89
CA ARG A 226 -9.22 19.33 2.62
C ARG A 226 -9.15 20.20 3.87
N VAL A 227 -9.55 19.66 5.01
CA VAL A 227 -9.51 20.37 6.30
C VAL A 227 -8.10 20.40 6.88
N THR A 228 -7.38 19.28 6.83
CA THR A 228 -6.04 19.12 7.43
C THR A 228 -4.90 19.59 6.50
N GLY A 229 -5.18 19.80 5.21
CA GLY A 229 -4.18 20.08 4.19
C GLY A 229 -3.32 18.86 3.80
N ARG A 230 -3.67 17.68 4.27
CA ARG A 230 -2.98 16.40 3.95
C ARG A 230 -3.75 15.64 2.89
N TRP A 231 -3.22 15.63 1.68
CA TRP A 231 -3.88 15.01 0.54
C TRP A 231 -3.56 13.52 0.46
N PRO A 232 -4.59 12.65 0.32
CA PRO A 232 -4.41 11.22 0.30
C PRO A 232 -3.90 10.73 -1.06
N ILE A 233 -3.06 9.68 -1.04
CA ILE A 233 -2.65 8.91 -2.20
C ILE A 233 -2.76 7.43 -1.90
N ALA A 234 -3.28 6.65 -2.86
CA ALA A 234 -3.37 5.21 -2.74
C ALA A 234 -2.01 4.57 -3.05
N LEU A 235 -1.53 3.73 -2.15
CA LEU A 235 -0.38 2.87 -2.33
C LEU A 235 -0.85 1.43 -2.27
N GLU A 236 -0.30 0.58 -3.14
CA GLU A 236 -0.63 -0.83 -3.22
C GLU A 236 0.64 -1.67 -3.13
N SER A 237 0.57 -2.78 -2.42
CA SER A 237 1.66 -3.74 -2.30
C SER A 237 1.12 -5.16 -2.30
N GLU A 238 1.80 -6.05 -3.02
CA GLU A 238 1.48 -7.48 -3.07
C GLU A 238 2.66 -8.33 -2.64
N VAL A 239 2.36 -9.44 -2.00
CA VAL A 239 3.38 -10.39 -1.60
C VAL A 239 2.81 -11.81 -1.61
N VAL A 240 3.70 -12.77 -1.90
CA VAL A 240 3.41 -14.20 -1.85
C VAL A 240 4.32 -14.85 -0.83
N VAL A 241 3.74 -15.61 0.09
CA VAL A 241 4.49 -16.42 1.07
C VAL A 241 3.89 -17.83 1.13
N ARG A 242 4.70 -18.81 1.52
CA ARG A 242 4.20 -20.18 1.73
C ARG A 242 3.50 -20.28 3.08
N MET A 243 2.30 -20.88 3.10
CA MET A 243 1.59 -21.19 4.34
C MET A 243 2.41 -22.13 5.23
N GLN A 244 2.45 -21.82 6.51
CA GLN A 244 3.07 -22.63 7.56
C GLN A 244 2.01 -23.25 8.48
N SER A 245 0.78 -22.78 8.41
CA SER A 245 -0.42 -23.35 9.03
C SER A 245 -1.43 -23.72 7.96
N ALA A 246 -2.40 -24.56 8.30
CA ALA A 246 -3.48 -24.90 7.40
C ALA A 246 -4.38 -23.69 7.15
N TYR A 247 -4.79 -23.41 5.91
CA TYR A 247 -5.69 -22.31 5.60
C TYR A 247 -7.13 -22.64 6.01
N ARG A 248 -7.75 -21.79 6.81
CA ARG A 248 -9.13 -22.00 7.35
C ARG A 248 -10.21 -21.16 6.65
N GLY A 249 -9.84 -20.37 5.68
CA GLY A 249 -10.73 -19.35 5.12
C GLY A 249 -10.78 -18.13 6.02
N ALA A 250 -10.86 -16.94 5.43
CA ALA A 250 -11.08 -15.73 6.20
C ALA A 250 -12.47 -15.81 6.83
N SER A 251 -12.54 -15.92 8.14
CA SER A 251 -13.79 -15.83 8.88
C SER A 251 -14.24 -14.38 8.86
N GLY A 252 -15.19 -14.06 8.00
CA GLY A 252 -15.91 -12.79 8.05
C GLY A 252 -15.29 -11.66 7.24
N GLN A 253 -15.99 -11.28 6.18
CA GLN A 253 -16.14 -9.90 5.74
C GLN A 253 -15.04 -9.22 4.93
N ASP A 254 -14.23 -9.87 4.15
CA ASP A 254 -13.60 -9.15 3.04
C ASP A 254 -13.30 -10.03 1.82
N MET A 255 -14.20 -10.97 1.55
CA MET A 255 -14.37 -11.43 0.18
C MET A 255 -15.34 -10.45 -0.48
N GLU A 256 -14.80 -9.39 -1.07
CA GLU A 256 -15.62 -8.51 -1.89
C GLU A 256 -16.29 -9.30 -3.01
N ARG A 257 -17.63 -9.17 -3.01
CA ARG A 257 -18.50 -9.52 -4.11
C ARG A 257 -18.27 -8.57 -5.27
#